data_7363ddd61764e10db34e909178353b06
#
_entry.id   7363ddd61764e10db34e909178353b06
#
_cell.length_a   1.000
_cell.length_b   1.000
_cell.length_c   1.000
_cell.angle_alpha   90.00
_cell.angle_beta   90.00
_cell.angle_gamma   90.00
#
_symmetry.space_group_name_H-M   'P 1'
#
loop_
_entity.id
_entity.type
_entity.pdbx_description
1 polymer ?
#
loop_
_entity_poly.entity_id
_entity_poly.type
_entity_poly.pdbx_seq_one_letter_code
_entity_poly.pdbx_strand_id
1 'polypeptide(L)'
;MVFYGSSSITMWDSLYDDFAKYTPVNLGFGGSTLEACVYYFKRIMKPFCPDYLVIYAGDNDLGDGKQPKQVLHFFEQLCSLINENFSNTTVFYISIKPSLARWNFNEQIKGTNQLIRQSIDANHPHAQFIDLYDNMLNEDGKPNPELYVEDGLHLNSKGYALWKDILLKHFSLAIPDK
;
A
#
# COMPACT_ATOMS: atom_id res chain seq x y z
N MET A 1 -8.31 1.75 12.64
CA MET A 1 -7.67 1.45 11.33
C MET A 1 -6.17 1.44 11.47
N VAL A 2 -5.45 0.48 10.89
CA VAL A 2 -3.99 0.41 10.94
C VAL A 2 -3.43 0.60 9.53
N PHE A 3 -2.39 1.42 9.39
CA PHE A 3 -1.59 1.58 8.17
C PHE A 3 -0.26 0.87 8.36
N TYR A 4 0.08 -0.04 7.45
CA TYR A 4 1.24 -0.92 7.55
C TYR A 4 2.02 -0.97 6.24
N GLY A 5 3.34 -0.97 6.30
CA GLY A 5 4.18 -1.09 5.10
C GLY A 5 5.41 -0.20 5.11
N SER A 6 5.74 0.37 3.94
CA SER A 6 7.02 1.02 3.68
C SER A 6 7.09 2.51 4.09
N SER A 7 8.17 3.16 3.66
CA SER A 7 8.42 4.59 3.91
C SER A 7 7.29 5.50 3.49
N SER A 8 6.53 5.16 2.45
CA SER A 8 5.36 5.97 2.05
C SER A 8 4.26 5.99 3.12
N ILE A 9 4.18 4.97 3.99
CA ILE A 9 3.32 5.02 5.18
C ILE A 9 4.02 5.79 6.30
N THR A 10 5.30 5.48 6.59
CA THR A 10 6.07 6.12 7.67
C THR A 10 6.11 7.63 7.54
N MET A 11 6.32 8.13 6.32
CA MET A 11 6.51 9.55 6.00
C MET A 11 5.20 10.31 5.75
N TRP A 12 4.04 9.71 6.02
CA TRP A 12 2.76 10.38 5.89
C TRP A 12 2.46 11.22 7.14
N ASP A 13 3.04 12.42 7.19
CA ASP A 13 2.98 13.29 8.36
C ASP A 13 1.54 13.67 8.76
N SER A 14 0.67 13.91 7.77
CA SER A 14 -0.73 14.28 7.99
C SER A 14 -1.68 13.08 8.20
N LEU A 15 -1.17 11.84 8.27
CA LEU A 15 -2.00 10.63 8.30
C LEU A 15 -3.07 10.65 9.42
N TYR A 16 -2.69 11.12 10.59
CA TYR A 16 -3.61 11.17 11.74
C TYR A 16 -4.76 12.15 11.53
N ASP A 17 -4.51 13.30 10.92
CA ASP A 17 -5.52 14.29 10.60
C ASP A 17 -6.36 13.87 9.40
N ASP A 18 -5.69 13.31 8.36
CA ASP A 18 -6.33 12.88 7.11
C ASP A 18 -7.37 11.79 7.34
N PHE A 19 -7.13 10.90 8.30
CA PHE A 19 -8.00 9.75 8.60
C PHE A 19 -8.54 9.76 10.03
N ALA A 20 -8.66 10.93 10.66
CA ALA A 20 -9.10 11.08 12.06
C ALA A 20 -10.41 10.34 12.38
N LYS A 21 -11.37 10.32 11.44
CA LYS A 21 -12.64 9.56 11.56
C LYS A 21 -12.42 8.08 11.84
N TYR A 22 -11.31 7.51 11.38
CA TYR A 22 -11.01 6.07 11.45
C TYR A 22 -10.03 5.70 12.56
N THR A 23 -9.64 6.65 13.43
CA THR A 23 -8.65 6.44 14.50
C THR A 23 -7.40 5.70 13.98
N PRO A 24 -6.62 6.33 13.09
CA PRO A 24 -5.52 5.66 12.41
C PRO A 24 -4.35 5.38 13.34
N VAL A 25 -3.63 4.29 13.06
CA VAL A 25 -2.33 3.95 13.66
C VAL A 25 -1.33 3.75 12.54
N ASN A 26 -0.21 4.47 12.58
CA ASN A 26 0.88 4.33 11.61
C ASN A 26 1.89 3.30 12.10
N LEU A 27 1.95 2.15 11.44
CA LEU A 27 2.91 1.06 11.67
C LEU A 27 3.83 0.87 10.45
N GLY A 28 4.02 1.90 9.64
CA GLY A 28 4.99 1.91 8.56
C GLY A 28 6.42 1.88 9.10
N PHE A 29 7.34 1.25 8.36
CA PHE A 29 8.77 1.30 8.66
C PHE A 29 9.59 1.47 7.38
N GLY A 30 10.56 2.38 7.43
CA GLY A 30 11.33 2.83 6.26
C GLY A 30 12.07 1.68 5.56
N GLY A 31 12.05 1.68 4.22
CA GLY A 31 12.74 0.68 3.41
C GLY A 31 12.11 -0.72 3.44
N SER A 32 10.96 -0.92 4.07
CA SER A 32 10.36 -2.25 4.15
C SER A 32 9.92 -2.78 2.79
N THR A 33 10.24 -4.05 2.58
CA THR A 33 9.72 -4.89 1.50
C THR A 33 8.48 -5.64 1.98
N LEU A 34 7.72 -6.26 1.09
CA LEU A 34 6.67 -7.21 1.49
C LEU A 34 7.24 -8.39 2.27
N GLU A 35 8.44 -8.87 1.90
CA GLU A 35 9.17 -9.89 2.66
C GLU A 35 9.41 -9.45 4.12
N ALA A 36 9.88 -8.22 4.33
CA ALA A 36 10.07 -7.66 5.67
C ALA A 36 8.73 -7.48 6.40
N CYS A 37 7.67 -7.07 5.70
CA CYS A 37 6.33 -7.00 6.27
C CYS A 37 5.86 -8.37 6.77
N VAL A 38 6.07 -9.45 6.02
CA VAL A 38 5.78 -10.82 6.46
C VAL A 38 6.59 -11.20 7.70
N TYR A 39 7.90 -10.98 7.65
CA TYR A 39 8.81 -11.37 8.74
C TYR A 39 8.47 -10.70 10.08
N TYR A 40 8.19 -9.38 10.04
CA TYR A 40 7.93 -8.62 11.26
C TYR A 40 6.45 -8.57 11.66
N PHE A 41 5.54 -9.12 10.86
CA PHE A 41 4.08 -9.00 11.05
C PHE A 41 3.64 -9.31 12.46
N LYS A 42 3.89 -10.52 12.94
CA LYS A 42 3.45 -10.97 14.26
C LYS A 42 4.02 -10.10 15.39
N ARG A 43 5.26 -9.63 15.24
CA ARG A 43 5.91 -8.78 16.25
C ARG A 43 5.29 -7.37 16.30
N ILE A 44 5.08 -6.76 15.15
CA ILE A 44 4.56 -5.39 15.04
C ILE A 44 3.06 -5.37 15.35
N MET A 45 2.30 -6.32 14.82
CA MET A 45 0.85 -6.35 14.95
C MET A 45 0.36 -6.92 16.29
N LYS A 46 1.22 -7.56 17.10
CA LYS A 46 0.86 -8.21 18.36
C LYS A 46 -0.06 -7.38 19.29
N PRO A 47 0.17 -6.06 19.50
CA PRO A 47 -0.66 -5.26 20.40
C PRO A 47 -1.98 -4.76 19.78
N PHE A 48 -2.25 -5.06 18.50
CA PHE A 48 -3.36 -4.52 17.76
C PHE A 48 -4.36 -5.60 17.33
N CYS A 49 -5.62 -5.20 17.18
CA CYS A 49 -6.69 -6.00 16.58
C CYS A 49 -7.50 -5.09 15.64
N PRO A 50 -6.99 -4.84 14.42
CA PRO A 50 -7.61 -3.87 13.53
C PRO A 50 -8.86 -4.42 12.84
N ASP A 51 -9.95 -3.63 12.77
CA ASP A 51 -11.06 -3.89 11.86
C ASP A 51 -10.64 -3.68 10.40
N TYR A 52 -9.72 -2.72 10.16
CA TYR A 52 -9.25 -2.30 8.85
C TYR A 52 -7.72 -2.19 8.82
N LEU A 53 -7.11 -2.80 7.82
CA LEU A 53 -5.65 -2.79 7.61
C LEU A 53 -5.34 -2.27 6.21
N VAL A 54 -4.68 -1.11 6.14
CA VAL A 54 -4.22 -0.47 4.91
C VAL A 54 -2.75 -0.82 4.69
N ILE A 55 -2.42 -1.42 3.56
CA ILE A 55 -1.08 -1.91 3.27
C ILE A 55 -0.50 -1.20 2.05
N TYR A 56 0.73 -0.71 2.18
CA TYR A 56 1.54 -0.26 1.07
C TYR A 56 2.97 -0.77 1.18
N ALA A 57 3.35 -1.70 0.32
CA ALA A 57 4.71 -2.23 0.16
C ALA A 57 4.84 -2.93 -1.20
N GLY A 58 6.06 -3.29 -1.64
CA GLY A 58 6.33 -4.00 -2.88
C GLY A 58 7.25 -3.24 -3.84
N ASP A 59 7.28 -1.91 -3.77
CA ASP A 59 8.17 -1.09 -4.60
C ASP A 59 9.65 -1.27 -4.22
N ASN A 60 9.95 -1.49 -2.93
CA ASN A 60 11.30 -1.81 -2.47
C ASN A 60 11.73 -3.21 -2.89
N ASP A 61 10.81 -4.17 -2.88
CA ASP A 61 11.07 -5.52 -3.37
C ASP A 61 11.55 -5.51 -4.83
N LEU A 62 10.87 -4.76 -5.70
CA LEU A 62 11.28 -4.59 -7.09
C LEU A 62 12.60 -3.82 -7.20
N GLY A 63 12.79 -2.79 -6.38
CA GLY A 63 14.04 -2.03 -6.29
C GLY A 63 15.24 -2.89 -5.86
N ASP A 64 15.01 -3.88 -5.02
CA ASP A 64 16.01 -4.88 -4.56
C ASP A 64 16.20 -6.03 -5.57
N GLY A 65 15.53 -5.97 -6.74
CA GLY A 65 15.70 -6.91 -7.84
C GLY A 65 14.79 -8.13 -7.81
N LYS A 66 13.81 -8.20 -6.89
CA LYS A 66 12.81 -9.27 -6.92
C LYS A 66 11.91 -9.17 -8.16
N GLN A 67 11.51 -10.33 -8.66
CA GLN A 67 10.58 -10.41 -9.77
C GLN A 67 9.12 -10.30 -9.32
N PRO A 68 8.18 -9.86 -10.17
CA PRO A 68 6.76 -9.70 -9.83
C PRO A 68 6.13 -10.91 -9.13
N LYS A 69 6.47 -12.13 -9.54
CA LYS A 69 5.96 -13.36 -8.90
C LYS A 69 6.49 -13.57 -7.48
N GLN A 70 7.70 -13.09 -7.17
CA GLN A 70 8.25 -13.17 -5.83
C GLN A 70 7.55 -12.15 -4.90
N VAL A 71 7.24 -10.96 -5.43
CA VAL A 71 6.46 -9.94 -4.71
C VAL A 71 5.06 -10.46 -4.41
N LEU A 72 4.38 -11.06 -5.41
CA LEU A 72 3.09 -11.73 -5.21
C LEU A 72 3.17 -12.80 -4.11
N HIS A 73 4.20 -13.64 -4.13
CA HIS A 73 4.37 -14.69 -3.12
C HIS A 73 4.39 -14.11 -1.69
N PHE A 74 5.14 -13.03 -1.45
CA PHE A 74 5.15 -12.38 -0.14
C PHE A 74 3.83 -11.70 0.20
N PHE A 75 3.13 -11.14 -0.79
CA PHE A 75 1.78 -10.62 -0.58
C PHE A 75 0.82 -11.72 -0.11
N GLU A 76 0.82 -12.89 -0.75
CA GLU A 76 -0.02 -14.04 -0.37
C GLU A 76 0.33 -14.57 1.02
N GLN A 77 1.63 -14.64 1.37
CA GLN A 77 2.07 -14.97 2.73
C GLN A 77 1.55 -13.96 3.76
N LEU A 78 1.58 -12.67 3.45
CA LEU A 78 1.06 -11.63 4.32
C LEU A 78 -0.45 -11.76 4.51
N CYS A 79 -1.21 -12.01 3.44
CA CYS A 79 -2.64 -12.28 3.52
C CYS A 79 -2.96 -13.51 4.38
N SER A 80 -2.17 -14.58 4.27
CA SER A 80 -2.32 -15.78 5.10
C SER A 80 -2.10 -15.46 6.58
N LEU A 81 -1.05 -14.69 6.91
CA LEU A 81 -0.78 -14.25 8.29
C LEU A 81 -1.90 -13.37 8.84
N ILE A 82 -2.45 -12.47 8.02
CA ILE A 82 -3.58 -11.62 8.42
C ILE A 82 -4.80 -12.48 8.72
N ASN A 83 -5.16 -13.40 7.84
CA ASN A 83 -6.30 -14.28 8.03
C ASN A 83 -6.16 -15.18 9.27
N GLU A 84 -4.96 -15.72 9.53
CA GLU A 84 -4.67 -16.54 10.72
C GLU A 84 -4.82 -15.76 12.04
N ASN A 85 -4.45 -14.49 12.06
CA ASN A 85 -4.41 -13.70 13.30
C ASN A 85 -5.60 -12.74 13.44
N PHE A 86 -6.22 -12.34 12.33
CA PHE A 86 -7.28 -11.32 12.26
C PHE A 86 -8.31 -11.65 11.18
N SER A 87 -9.03 -12.77 11.33
CA SER A 87 -9.95 -13.33 10.31
C SER A 87 -11.08 -12.39 9.86
N ASN A 88 -11.44 -11.38 10.65
CA ASN A 88 -12.49 -10.41 10.34
C ASN A 88 -11.95 -9.06 9.86
N THR A 89 -10.63 -8.92 9.72
CA THR A 89 -10.02 -7.66 9.24
C THR A 89 -10.25 -7.48 7.74
N THR A 90 -10.79 -6.34 7.36
CA THR A 90 -10.80 -5.92 5.95
C THR A 90 -9.44 -5.32 5.59
N VAL A 91 -8.85 -5.82 4.52
CA VAL A 91 -7.55 -5.39 4.00
C VAL A 91 -7.73 -4.47 2.80
N PHE A 92 -7.06 -3.33 2.81
CA PHE A 92 -6.92 -2.44 1.66
C PHE A 92 -5.47 -2.43 1.21
N TYR A 93 -5.19 -3.03 0.05
CA TYR A 93 -3.85 -2.99 -0.53
C TYR A 93 -3.76 -1.88 -1.57
N ILE A 94 -2.88 -0.91 -1.30
CA ILE A 94 -2.62 0.21 -2.22
C ILE A 94 -1.67 -0.29 -3.32
N SER A 95 -2.02 -0.06 -4.58
CA SER A 95 -1.16 -0.40 -5.72
C SER A 95 0.24 0.18 -5.57
N ILE A 96 1.25 -0.55 -6.02
CA ILE A 96 2.61 -0.02 -6.11
C ILE A 96 2.56 1.20 -7.04
N LYS A 97 2.97 2.36 -6.53
CA LYS A 97 2.94 3.62 -7.26
C LYS A 97 4.00 3.67 -8.36
N PRO A 98 3.77 4.39 -9.46
CA PRO A 98 4.86 4.80 -10.33
C PRO A 98 5.78 5.76 -9.58
N SER A 99 7.03 5.92 -9.99
CA SER A 99 7.91 6.97 -9.48
C SER A 99 8.98 7.33 -10.49
N LEU A 100 9.49 8.56 -10.40
CA LEU A 100 10.57 9.04 -11.29
C LEU A 100 11.85 8.22 -11.07
N ALA A 101 12.21 8.00 -9.80
CA ALA A 101 13.43 7.27 -9.43
C ALA A 101 13.41 5.78 -9.84
N ARG A 102 12.22 5.19 -10.01
CA ARG A 102 12.03 3.78 -10.35
C ARG A 102 11.28 3.56 -11.67
N TRP A 103 11.29 4.56 -12.55
CA TRP A 103 10.59 4.45 -13.83
C TRP A 103 11.11 3.32 -14.72
N ASN A 104 12.38 2.96 -14.57
CA ASN A 104 12.98 1.80 -15.23
C ASN A 104 12.34 0.44 -14.84
N PHE A 105 11.64 0.38 -13.70
CA PHE A 105 10.88 -0.81 -13.26
C PHE A 105 9.40 -0.75 -13.63
N ASN A 106 8.98 0.22 -14.45
CA ASN A 106 7.57 0.48 -14.73
C ASN A 106 6.77 -0.76 -15.15
N GLU A 107 7.30 -1.55 -16.09
CA GLU A 107 6.61 -2.76 -16.56
C GLU A 107 6.51 -3.83 -15.46
N GLN A 108 7.51 -3.93 -14.59
CA GLN A 108 7.48 -4.82 -13.43
C GLN A 108 6.46 -4.34 -12.39
N ILE A 109 6.35 -3.02 -12.15
CA ILE A 109 5.34 -2.43 -11.26
C ILE A 109 3.94 -2.76 -11.77
N LYS A 110 3.64 -2.50 -13.05
CA LYS A 110 2.35 -2.83 -13.67
C LYS A 110 2.02 -4.32 -13.58
N GLY A 111 3.00 -5.16 -13.95
CA GLY A 111 2.84 -6.61 -13.87
C GLY A 111 2.59 -7.10 -12.43
N THR A 112 3.28 -6.54 -11.43
CA THR A 112 3.08 -6.86 -10.02
C THR A 112 1.70 -6.43 -9.55
N ASN A 113 1.29 -5.20 -9.86
CA ASN A 113 -0.05 -4.68 -9.53
C ASN A 113 -1.15 -5.56 -10.13
N GLN A 114 -1.00 -5.97 -11.37
CA GLN A 114 -1.95 -6.87 -12.03
C GLN A 114 -2.03 -8.24 -11.33
N LEU A 115 -0.89 -8.84 -10.99
CA LEU A 115 -0.84 -10.14 -10.31
C LEU A 115 -1.49 -10.06 -8.92
N ILE A 116 -1.19 -9.03 -8.14
CA ILE A 116 -1.77 -8.84 -6.81
C ILE A 116 -3.28 -8.61 -6.91
N ARG A 117 -3.75 -7.77 -7.83
CA ARG A 117 -5.18 -7.56 -8.08
C ARG A 117 -5.89 -8.87 -8.39
N GLN A 118 -5.35 -9.66 -9.32
CA GLN A 118 -5.92 -10.97 -9.70
C GLN A 118 -5.96 -11.94 -8.52
N SER A 119 -4.92 -11.96 -7.69
CA SER A 119 -4.89 -12.80 -6.48
C SER A 119 -5.95 -12.35 -5.46
N ILE A 120 -6.11 -11.04 -5.24
CA ILE A 120 -7.17 -10.48 -4.38
C ILE A 120 -8.54 -10.92 -4.88
N ASP A 121 -8.85 -10.68 -6.14
CA ASP A 121 -10.15 -10.95 -6.74
C ASP A 121 -10.51 -12.46 -6.69
N ALA A 122 -9.52 -13.32 -6.83
CA ALA A 122 -9.73 -14.76 -6.86
C ALA A 122 -9.74 -15.43 -5.48
N ASN A 123 -8.91 -14.97 -4.53
CA ASN A 123 -8.55 -15.74 -3.34
C ASN A 123 -8.77 -15.02 -2.01
N HIS A 124 -8.97 -13.69 -2.00
CA HIS A 124 -8.97 -12.89 -0.77
C HIS A 124 -10.24 -12.05 -0.62
N PRO A 125 -11.40 -12.64 -0.26
CA PRO A 125 -12.71 -11.95 -0.24
C PRO A 125 -12.77 -10.80 0.77
N HIS A 126 -11.86 -10.75 1.75
CA HIS A 126 -11.76 -9.68 2.74
C HIS A 126 -10.69 -8.63 2.35
N ALA A 127 -10.10 -8.73 1.16
CA ALA A 127 -9.13 -7.77 0.66
C ALA A 127 -9.68 -6.98 -0.54
N GLN A 128 -9.28 -5.73 -0.65
CA GLN A 128 -9.60 -4.85 -1.77
C GLN A 128 -8.31 -4.23 -2.32
N PHE A 129 -8.18 -4.24 -3.64
CA PHE A 129 -7.08 -3.56 -4.34
C PHE A 129 -7.47 -2.11 -4.61
N ILE A 130 -6.71 -1.16 -4.08
CA ILE A 130 -6.91 0.26 -4.34
C ILE A 130 -5.90 0.72 -5.38
N ASP A 131 -6.39 0.96 -6.59
CA ASP A 131 -5.56 1.43 -7.69
C ASP A 131 -5.43 2.95 -7.66
N LEU A 132 -4.20 3.41 -7.54
CA LEU A 132 -3.87 4.83 -7.64
C LEU A 132 -2.84 5.10 -8.74
N TYR A 133 -2.39 4.04 -9.46
CA TYR A 133 -1.29 4.13 -10.40
C TYR A 133 -1.51 5.19 -11.47
N ASP A 134 -2.62 5.12 -12.22
CA ASP A 134 -2.91 6.04 -13.33
C ASP A 134 -3.15 7.48 -12.85
N ASN A 135 -3.68 7.65 -11.63
CA ASN A 135 -3.88 8.98 -11.04
C ASN A 135 -2.58 9.72 -10.71
N MET A 136 -1.46 9.00 -10.67
CA MET A 136 -0.14 9.56 -10.42
C MET A 136 0.67 9.85 -11.69
N LEU A 137 0.09 9.61 -12.86
CA LEU A 137 0.72 9.92 -14.14
C LEU A 137 0.34 11.33 -14.63
N ASN A 138 1.22 11.93 -15.41
CA ASN A 138 0.94 13.15 -16.19
C ASN A 138 0.30 12.81 -17.54
N GLU A 139 0.02 13.83 -18.35
CA GLU A 139 -0.58 13.69 -19.69
C GLU A 139 0.28 12.85 -20.66
N ASP A 140 1.60 12.79 -20.45
CA ASP A 140 2.52 11.98 -21.25
C ASP A 140 2.59 10.51 -20.78
N GLY A 141 1.79 10.11 -19.79
CA GLY A 141 1.80 8.77 -19.22
C GLY A 141 3.04 8.45 -18.37
N LYS A 142 3.72 9.48 -17.86
CA LYS A 142 4.89 9.38 -16.97
C LYS A 142 4.54 9.82 -15.54
N PRO A 143 5.31 9.41 -14.51
CA PRO A 143 5.08 9.87 -13.16
C PRO A 143 5.04 11.40 -13.09
N ASN A 144 3.97 11.96 -12.52
CA ASN A 144 3.83 13.40 -12.37
C ASN A 144 4.83 13.93 -11.33
N PRO A 145 5.85 14.73 -11.71
CA PRO A 145 6.90 15.15 -10.79
C PRO A 145 6.39 16.03 -9.64
N GLU A 146 5.22 16.67 -9.80
CA GLU A 146 4.63 17.50 -8.75
C GLU A 146 4.17 16.74 -7.51
N LEU A 147 4.09 15.40 -7.57
CA LEU A 147 3.63 14.55 -6.48
C LEU A 147 4.75 14.05 -5.58
N TYR A 148 6.01 14.33 -5.94
CA TYR A 148 7.19 13.77 -5.26
C TYR A 148 8.07 14.86 -4.67
N VAL A 149 8.87 14.49 -3.67
CA VAL A 149 10.00 15.30 -3.21
C VAL A 149 11.18 15.16 -4.20
N GLU A 150 12.29 15.84 -3.94
CA GLU A 150 13.45 15.94 -4.86
C GLU A 150 14.04 14.57 -5.27
N ASP A 151 13.88 13.52 -4.42
CA ASP A 151 14.40 12.19 -4.73
C ASP A 151 13.59 11.45 -5.82
N GLY A 152 12.44 11.99 -6.22
CA GLY A 152 11.56 11.41 -7.22
C GLY A 152 10.94 10.06 -6.84
N LEU A 153 11.01 9.67 -5.56
CA LEU A 153 10.50 8.42 -5.00
C LEU A 153 9.44 8.64 -3.93
N HIS A 154 9.75 9.46 -2.92
CA HIS A 154 8.86 9.74 -1.81
C HIS A 154 7.85 10.84 -2.17
N LEU A 155 6.65 10.71 -1.62
CA LEU A 155 5.58 11.66 -1.87
C LEU A 155 5.80 12.97 -1.10
N ASN A 156 5.40 14.07 -1.71
CA ASN A 156 5.22 15.35 -1.03
C ASN A 156 3.76 15.52 -0.57
N SER A 157 3.42 16.68 -0.01
CA SER A 157 2.06 16.96 0.47
C SER A 157 0.98 16.83 -0.60
N LYS A 158 1.27 17.17 -1.89
CA LYS A 158 0.32 17.00 -2.99
C LYS A 158 0.09 15.51 -3.30
N GLY A 159 1.15 14.70 -3.25
CA GLY A 159 1.08 13.26 -3.44
C GLY A 159 0.23 12.58 -2.36
N TYR A 160 0.44 12.96 -1.10
CA TYR A 160 -0.39 12.45 0.00
C TYR A 160 -1.82 12.94 -0.06
N ALA A 161 -2.09 14.18 -0.47
CA ALA A 161 -3.46 14.68 -0.68
C ALA A 161 -4.20 13.85 -1.74
N LEU A 162 -3.53 13.53 -2.86
CA LEU A 162 -4.08 12.64 -3.89
C LEU A 162 -4.41 11.25 -3.33
N TRP A 163 -3.47 10.64 -2.59
CA TRP A 163 -3.68 9.34 -1.97
C TRP A 163 -4.86 9.36 -1.00
N LYS A 164 -4.92 10.36 -0.12
CA LYS A 164 -6.03 10.58 0.81
C LYS A 164 -7.38 10.58 0.08
N ASP A 165 -7.51 11.39 -0.97
CA ASP A 165 -8.77 11.54 -1.70
C ASP A 165 -9.24 10.22 -2.32
N ILE A 166 -8.30 9.45 -2.88
CA ILE A 166 -8.59 8.12 -3.45
C ILE A 166 -9.00 7.14 -2.34
N LEU A 167 -8.22 7.08 -1.26
CA LEU A 167 -8.49 6.17 -0.13
C LEU A 167 -9.83 6.47 0.53
N LEU A 168 -10.15 7.75 0.78
CA LEU A 168 -11.43 8.15 1.39
C LEU A 168 -12.63 7.75 0.52
N LYS A 169 -12.54 7.83 -0.80
CA LYS A 169 -13.58 7.33 -1.72
C LYS A 169 -13.80 5.82 -1.55
N HIS A 170 -12.72 5.04 -1.50
CA HIS A 170 -12.81 3.59 -1.28
C HIS A 170 -13.37 3.25 0.11
N PHE A 171 -12.92 3.94 1.15
CA PHE A 171 -13.40 3.73 2.52
C PHE A 171 -14.88 4.05 2.67
N SER A 172 -15.37 5.12 2.03
CA SER A 172 -16.80 5.49 2.09
C SER A 172 -17.73 4.44 1.46
N LEU A 173 -17.21 3.63 0.53
CA LEU A 173 -17.97 2.54 -0.11
C LEU A 173 -17.88 1.22 0.67
N ALA A 174 -16.76 0.98 1.34
CA ALA A 174 -16.45 -0.29 1.97
C ALA A 174 -16.71 -0.30 3.49
N ILE A 175 -16.67 0.85 4.14
CA ILE A 175 -16.82 0.99 5.59
C ILE A 175 -18.18 1.61 5.91
N PRO A 176 -19.09 0.88 6.57
CA PRO A 176 -20.38 1.44 6.99
C PRO A 176 -20.20 2.66 7.89
N ASP A 177 -21.04 3.66 7.71
CA ASP A 177 -21.14 4.76 8.67
C ASP A 177 -21.63 4.19 10.02
N LYS A 178 -20.86 4.47 11.08
CA LYS A 178 -21.23 4.08 12.46
C LYS A 178 -22.22 5.08 13.04
#